data_5eb8396e32a2697e118451812a81cefa
#
_entry.id   5eb8396e32a2697e118451812a81cefa
#
_cell.length_a   1.000
_cell.length_b   1.000
_cell.length_c   1.000
_cell.angle_alpha   90.00
_cell.angle_beta   90.00
_cell.angle_gamma   90.00
#
_symmetry.space_group_name_H-M   'P 1'
#
loop_
_entity.id
_entity.type
_entity.pdbx_description
1 polymer ?
#
loop_
_entity_poly.entity_id
_entity_poly.type
_entity_poly.pdbx_seq_one_letter_code
_entity_poly.pdbx_strand_id
1 'polypeptide(L)'
;MKPDTTYTKSGDVNIAYQVFGSGSIDLVYIPGWISNIDLMWACSELVHFLNELGKIARIILFDKRGTGLSDRIVEFPTLEERMDDIRAVMDAVDSKKAVLFGHSEGGSVSALFAATYPNRTVSLVAFGIFAKRIYALESPWAPTNQERQRVYDMIENNWGSGEMNLESLAPSKANDTVFMDWLKSGSGNLMQVMAIIKMCI
;
A
#
# COMPACT_ATOMS: atom_id res chain seq x y z
N MET A 1 -18.22 -10.88 0.19
CA MET A 1 -18.98 -9.69 -0.29
C MET A 1 -18.05 -8.50 -0.11
N LYS A 2 -17.88 -7.65 -1.14
CA LYS A 2 -17.08 -6.43 -1.05
C LYS A 2 -17.72 -5.47 -0.03
N PRO A 3 -16.96 -4.93 0.94
CA PRO A 3 -17.48 -3.97 1.90
C PRO A 3 -17.69 -2.60 1.25
N ASP A 4 -18.53 -1.78 1.89
CA ASP A 4 -18.75 -0.40 1.46
C ASP A 4 -17.49 0.44 1.71
N THR A 5 -17.22 1.38 0.79
CA THR A 5 -16.15 2.36 0.95
C THR A 5 -16.67 3.57 1.70
N THR A 6 -15.95 3.93 2.74
CA THR A 6 -16.20 5.11 3.59
C THR A 6 -15.00 6.05 3.55
N TYR A 7 -15.16 7.27 4.00
CA TYR A 7 -14.09 8.27 4.00
C TYR A 7 -13.90 8.88 5.38
N THR A 8 -12.64 9.19 5.70
CA THR A 8 -12.26 9.99 6.87
C THR A 8 -11.28 11.08 6.45
N LYS A 9 -11.14 12.11 7.27
CA LYS A 9 -10.17 13.17 7.05
C LYS A 9 -8.85 12.91 7.77
N SER A 10 -7.75 13.12 7.03
CA SER A 10 -6.39 13.22 7.56
C SER A 10 -5.82 14.58 7.13
N GLY A 11 -5.91 15.57 8.03
CA GLY A 11 -5.77 16.96 7.63
C GLY A 11 -6.86 17.37 6.65
N ASP A 12 -6.47 17.92 5.50
CA ASP A 12 -7.40 18.34 4.45
C ASP A 12 -7.72 17.26 3.43
N VAL A 13 -7.07 16.07 3.53
CA VAL A 13 -7.20 14.97 2.58
C VAL A 13 -8.27 13.98 3.03
N ASN A 14 -9.16 13.58 2.13
CA ASN A 14 -10.10 12.48 2.38
C ASN A 14 -9.40 11.14 2.08
N ILE A 15 -9.39 10.27 3.06
CA ILE A 15 -8.83 8.92 2.99
C ILE A 15 -9.96 7.91 2.86
N ALA A 16 -9.97 7.17 1.77
CA ALA A 16 -10.93 6.09 1.53
C ALA A 16 -10.54 4.84 2.32
N TYR A 17 -11.49 4.21 2.99
CA TYR A 17 -11.25 2.98 3.72
C TYR A 17 -12.44 2.03 3.67
N GLN A 18 -12.19 0.76 3.96
CA GLN A 18 -13.19 -0.31 4.07
C GLN A 18 -12.92 -1.11 5.34
N VAL A 19 -14.00 -1.59 5.98
CA VAL A 19 -13.90 -2.43 7.18
C VAL A 19 -14.72 -3.69 6.99
N PHE A 20 -14.14 -4.83 7.32
CA PHE A 20 -14.81 -6.13 7.27
C PHE A 20 -14.14 -7.14 8.21
N GLY A 21 -14.72 -8.34 8.29
CA GLY A 21 -14.27 -9.36 9.22
C GLY A 21 -14.91 -9.23 10.60
N SER A 22 -14.84 -10.30 11.38
CA SER A 22 -15.54 -10.44 12.67
C SER A 22 -14.64 -10.81 13.84
N GLY A 23 -13.31 -10.81 13.63
CA GLY A 23 -12.35 -11.09 14.69
C GLY A 23 -12.32 -9.98 15.75
N SER A 24 -11.85 -10.33 16.94
CA SER A 24 -11.76 -9.40 18.09
C SER A 24 -10.53 -8.50 18.06
N ILE A 25 -9.62 -8.72 17.09
CA ILE A 25 -8.39 -7.95 16.95
C ILE A 25 -8.50 -7.10 15.68
N ASP A 26 -8.20 -5.83 15.78
CA ASP A 26 -8.09 -4.95 14.61
C ASP A 26 -6.79 -5.23 13.89
N LEU A 27 -6.88 -5.32 12.56
CA LEU A 27 -5.73 -5.39 11.66
C LEU A 27 -5.84 -4.30 10.61
N VAL A 28 -4.90 -3.36 10.62
CA VAL A 28 -4.77 -2.34 9.58
C VAL A 28 -3.82 -2.86 8.51
N TYR A 29 -4.31 -2.98 7.29
CA TYR A 29 -3.50 -3.32 6.13
C TYR A 29 -2.94 -2.04 5.50
N ILE A 30 -1.65 -1.85 5.61
CA ILE A 30 -0.93 -0.68 5.10
C ILE A 30 -0.33 -1.06 3.74
N PRO A 31 -0.88 -0.52 2.64
CA PRO A 31 -0.50 -0.91 1.30
C PRO A 31 0.90 -0.44 0.92
N GLY A 32 1.50 -1.14 -0.04
CA GLY A 32 2.77 -0.79 -0.64
C GLY A 32 2.66 0.39 -1.63
N TRP A 33 3.31 0.25 -2.76
CA TRP A 33 3.52 1.28 -3.77
C TRP A 33 2.24 1.99 -4.22
N ILE A 34 1.26 1.23 -4.72
CA ILE A 34 -0.03 1.75 -5.19
C ILE A 34 -1.12 0.99 -4.46
N SER A 35 -2.19 1.70 -4.13
CA SER A 35 -3.40 1.08 -3.59
C SER A 35 -4.63 1.48 -4.38
N ASN A 36 -5.56 0.57 -4.47
CA ASN A 36 -6.94 0.80 -4.84
C ASN A 36 -7.77 -0.29 -4.17
N ILE A 37 -8.38 0.06 -3.03
CA ILE A 37 -9.12 -0.90 -2.21
C ILE A 37 -10.32 -1.51 -2.95
N ASP A 38 -10.85 -0.84 -3.97
CA ASP A 38 -11.93 -1.35 -4.80
C ASP A 38 -11.45 -2.44 -5.75
N LEU A 39 -10.31 -2.21 -6.42
CA LEU A 39 -9.73 -3.15 -7.36
C LEU A 39 -9.16 -4.41 -6.68
N MET A 40 -8.83 -4.35 -5.37
CA MET A 40 -8.41 -5.52 -4.61
C MET A 40 -9.47 -6.64 -4.66
N TRP A 41 -10.75 -6.28 -4.72
CA TRP A 41 -11.86 -7.25 -4.77
C TRP A 41 -12.09 -7.88 -6.14
N ALA A 42 -11.39 -7.42 -7.17
CA ALA A 42 -11.44 -8.02 -8.51
C ALA A 42 -10.40 -9.16 -8.69
N CYS A 43 -9.48 -9.34 -7.75
CA CYS A 43 -8.48 -10.42 -7.77
C CYS A 43 -8.91 -11.55 -6.82
N SER A 44 -9.21 -12.73 -7.35
CA SER A 44 -9.74 -13.87 -6.59
C SER A 44 -8.78 -14.35 -5.49
N GLU A 45 -7.49 -14.37 -5.77
CA GLU A 45 -6.46 -14.77 -4.81
C GLU A 45 -6.35 -13.80 -3.63
N LEU A 46 -6.45 -12.49 -3.94
CA LEU A 46 -6.41 -11.46 -2.91
C LEU A 46 -7.70 -11.46 -2.08
N VAL A 47 -8.86 -11.67 -2.72
CA VAL A 47 -10.14 -11.84 -2.03
C VAL A 47 -10.10 -13.04 -1.09
N HIS A 48 -9.54 -14.17 -1.54
CA HIS A 48 -9.36 -15.34 -0.69
C HIS A 48 -8.50 -15.01 0.53
N PHE A 49 -7.32 -14.40 0.32
CA PHE A 49 -6.43 -13.98 1.41
C PHE A 49 -7.10 -13.05 2.41
N LEU A 50 -7.79 -12.02 1.93
CA LEU A 50 -8.51 -11.05 2.76
C LEU A 50 -9.65 -11.70 3.54
N ASN A 51 -10.39 -12.64 2.94
CA ASN A 51 -11.45 -13.36 3.61
C ASN A 51 -10.91 -14.28 4.72
N GLU A 52 -9.77 -14.94 4.50
CA GLU A 52 -9.13 -15.77 5.54
C GLU A 52 -8.65 -14.91 6.71
N LEU A 53 -8.04 -13.75 6.43
CA LEU A 53 -7.69 -12.78 7.49
C LEU A 53 -8.93 -12.28 8.23
N GLY A 54 -10.03 -12.03 7.52
CA GLY A 54 -11.28 -11.55 8.10
C GLY A 54 -11.97 -12.54 9.06
N LYS A 55 -11.58 -13.82 9.03
CA LYS A 55 -12.06 -14.83 10.01
C LYS A 55 -11.41 -14.64 11.37
N ILE A 56 -10.22 -14.08 11.45
CA ILE A 56 -9.42 -13.96 12.67
C ILE A 56 -9.28 -12.52 13.18
N ALA A 57 -9.52 -11.53 12.30
CA ALA A 57 -9.38 -10.12 12.65
C ALA A 57 -10.51 -9.28 12.03
N ARG A 58 -10.77 -8.10 12.60
CA ARG A 58 -11.49 -7.01 11.93
C ARG A 58 -10.49 -6.28 11.05
N ILE A 59 -10.64 -6.40 9.75
CA ILE A 59 -9.71 -5.86 8.76
C ILE A 59 -10.09 -4.43 8.41
N ILE A 60 -9.10 -3.55 8.42
CA ILE A 60 -9.22 -2.15 8.02
C ILE A 60 -8.29 -1.95 6.82
N LEU A 61 -8.88 -1.83 5.64
CA LEU A 61 -8.17 -1.47 4.41
C LEU A 61 -8.30 0.02 4.18
N PHE A 62 -7.31 0.66 3.60
CA PHE A 62 -7.42 2.04 3.15
C PHE A 62 -6.53 2.30 1.94
N ASP A 63 -6.90 3.31 1.16
CA ASP A 63 -6.06 3.84 0.11
C ASP A 63 -5.19 4.97 0.67
N LYS A 64 -3.91 4.91 0.37
CA LYS A 64 -2.99 5.99 0.73
C LYS A 64 -3.45 7.29 0.06
N ARG A 65 -3.18 8.43 0.72
CA ARG A 65 -3.31 9.74 0.08
C ARG A 65 -2.63 9.74 -1.29
N GLY A 66 -3.26 10.32 -2.27
CA GLY A 66 -2.75 10.35 -3.64
C GLY A 66 -3.02 9.10 -4.47
N THR A 67 -3.59 8.01 -3.92
CA THR A 67 -3.84 6.76 -4.65
C THR A 67 -5.28 6.28 -4.50
N GLY A 68 -5.68 5.36 -5.37
CA GLY A 68 -6.98 4.70 -5.33
C GLY A 68 -8.16 5.67 -5.27
N LEU A 69 -8.99 5.50 -4.27
CA LEU A 69 -10.19 6.30 -4.01
C LEU A 69 -9.95 7.49 -3.05
N SER A 70 -8.75 7.58 -2.44
CA SER A 70 -8.38 8.73 -1.63
C SER A 70 -8.12 9.97 -2.49
N ASP A 71 -8.22 11.15 -1.86
CA ASP A 71 -8.01 12.42 -2.56
C ASP A 71 -6.63 12.48 -3.21
N ARG A 72 -6.59 13.17 -4.33
CA ARG A 72 -5.38 13.48 -5.07
C ARG A 72 -4.58 14.55 -4.33
N ILE A 73 -3.27 14.42 -4.36
CA ILE A 73 -2.34 15.36 -3.73
C ILE A 73 -1.38 15.93 -4.79
N VAL A 74 -0.96 17.16 -4.60
CA VAL A 74 -0.02 17.86 -5.50
C VAL A 74 1.42 17.66 -5.01
N GLU A 75 1.62 17.72 -3.70
CA GLU A 75 2.93 17.57 -3.07
C GLU A 75 3.15 16.13 -2.59
N PHE A 76 4.41 15.73 -2.48
CA PHE A 76 4.74 14.42 -1.95
C PHE A 76 4.53 14.41 -0.44
N PRO A 77 3.74 13.46 0.09
CA PRO A 77 3.54 13.37 1.52
C PRO A 77 4.81 12.87 2.21
N THR A 78 5.11 13.45 3.34
CA THR A 78 6.14 12.94 4.25
C THR A 78 5.74 11.57 4.83
N LEU A 79 6.67 10.87 5.45
CA LEU A 79 6.35 9.63 6.17
C LEU A 79 5.41 9.90 7.35
N GLU A 80 5.57 11.05 8.00
CA GLU A 80 4.73 11.51 9.10
C GLU A 80 3.28 11.72 8.66
N GLU A 81 3.05 12.38 7.53
CA GLU A 81 1.70 12.56 6.98
C GLU A 81 1.05 11.24 6.60
N ARG A 82 1.83 10.30 6.06
CA ARG A 82 1.34 8.95 5.75
C ARG A 82 1.05 8.13 7.01
N MET A 83 1.80 8.35 8.08
CA MET A 83 1.54 7.77 9.39
C MET A 83 0.26 8.37 10.00
N ASP A 84 0.01 9.67 9.80
CA ASP A 84 -1.22 10.32 10.23
C ASP A 84 -2.46 9.78 9.51
N ASP A 85 -2.34 9.29 8.26
CA ASP A 85 -3.43 8.59 7.57
C ASP A 85 -3.82 7.31 8.29
N ILE A 86 -2.84 6.52 8.75
CA ILE A 86 -3.11 5.31 9.54
C ILE A 86 -3.87 5.68 10.82
N ARG A 87 -3.41 6.73 11.52
CA ARG A 87 -4.05 7.21 12.74
C ARG A 87 -5.48 7.66 12.48
N ALA A 88 -5.71 8.46 11.43
CA ALA A 88 -7.04 8.98 11.07
C ALA A 88 -8.02 7.84 10.75
N VAL A 89 -7.58 6.82 10.01
CA VAL A 89 -8.41 5.66 9.69
C VAL A 89 -8.71 4.84 10.95
N MET A 90 -7.72 4.60 11.81
CA MET A 90 -7.93 3.90 13.09
C MET A 90 -8.93 4.66 13.98
N ASP A 91 -8.82 5.98 14.05
CA ASP A 91 -9.70 6.81 14.87
C ASP A 91 -11.14 6.81 14.31
N ALA A 92 -11.32 6.83 13.00
CA ALA A 92 -12.63 6.80 12.34
C ALA A 92 -13.42 5.51 12.61
N VAL A 93 -12.72 4.41 12.92
CA VAL A 93 -13.34 3.10 13.20
C VAL A 93 -13.28 2.72 14.68
N ASP A 94 -12.94 3.68 15.56
CA ASP A 94 -12.74 3.48 17.01
C ASP A 94 -11.71 2.40 17.38
N SER A 95 -10.75 2.14 16.48
CA SER A 95 -9.65 1.21 16.75
C SER A 95 -8.65 1.82 17.72
N LYS A 96 -8.59 1.31 18.92
CA LYS A 96 -7.66 1.79 19.97
C LYS A 96 -6.25 1.23 19.78
N LYS A 97 -6.17 -0.03 19.35
CA LYS A 97 -4.92 -0.75 19.05
C LYS A 97 -5.15 -1.71 17.91
N ALA A 98 -4.16 -1.82 17.03
CA ALA A 98 -4.23 -2.74 15.90
C ALA A 98 -2.93 -3.50 15.67
N VAL A 99 -3.04 -4.65 15.02
CA VAL A 99 -1.95 -5.28 14.30
C VAL A 99 -1.73 -4.46 13.02
N LEU A 100 -0.50 -4.04 12.76
CA LEU A 100 -0.12 -3.34 11.54
C LEU A 100 0.43 -4.37 10.56
N PHE A 101 -0.25 -4.56 9.42
CA PHE A 101 0.24 -5.40 8.34
C PHE A 101 0.78 -4.50 7.24
N GLY A 102 2.09 -4.26 7.26
CA GLY A 102 2.77 -3.41 6.29
C GLY A 102 3.34 -4.22 5.11
N HIS A 103 2.87 -3.91 3.91
CA HIS A 103 3.36 -4.52 2.67
C HIS A 103 4.29 -3.58 1.94
N SER A 104 5.49 -4.06 1.53
CA SER A 104 6.48 -3.28 0.78
C SER A 104 6.82 -1.95 1.48
N GLU A 105 6.70 -0.80 0.83
CA GLU A 105 6.92 0.51 1.46
C GLU A 105 5.96 0.82 2.62
N GLY A 106 4.76 0.23 2.61
CA GLY A 106 3.82 0.33 3.72
C GLY A 106 4.40 -0.22 5.02
N GLY A 107 5.34 -1.16 4.93
CA GLY A 107 6.07 -1.67 6.09
C GLY A 107 6.97 -0.63 6.75
N SER A 108 7.59 0.26 5.98
CA SER A 108 8.41 1.35 6.53
C SER A 108 7.56 2.36 7.30
N VAL A 109 6.40 2.73 6.77
CA VAL A 109 5.42 3.60 7.46
C VAL A 109 4.87 2.91 8.70
N SER A 110 4.58 1.60 8.62
CA SER A 110 4.11 0.80 9.76
C SER A 110 5.15 0.74 10.88
N ALA A 111 6.42 0.58 10.54
CA ALA A 111 7.51 0.57 11.52
C ALA A 111 7.64 1.93 12.22
N LEU A 112 7.55 3.03 11.46
CA LEU A 112 7.55 4.37 12.02
C LEU A 112 6.34 4.58 12.94
N PHE A 113 5.14 4.17 12.51
CA PHE A 113 3.93 4.25 13.33
C PHE A 113 4.08 3.45 14.63
N ALA A 114 4.58 2.22 14.56
CA ALA A 114 4.77 1.37 15.74
C ALA A 114 5.77 1.98 16.74
N ALA A 115 6.82 2.62 16.24
CA ALA A 115 7.81 3.30 17.07
C ALA A 115 7.25 4.58 17.71
N THR A 116 6.43 5.34 16.96
CA THR A 116 5.85 6.61 17.41
C THR A 116 4.64 6.40 18.33
N TYR A 117 3.81 5.39 18.02
CA TYR A 117 2.58 5.08 18.75
C TYR A 117 2.57 3.64 19.30
N PRO A 118 3.51 3.27 20.19
CA PRO A 118 3.59 1.90 20.73
C PRO A 118 2.31 1.48 21.46
N ASN A 119 1.60 2.43 22.06
CA ASN A 119 0.33 2.18 22.73
C ASN A 119 -0.84 1.94 21.75
N ARG A 120 -0.70 2.26 20.47
CA ARG A 120 -1.67 2.02 19.40
C ARG A 120 -1.34 0.76 18.57
N THR A 121 -0.22 0.10 18.86
CA THR A 121 0.29 -1.04 18.12
C THR A 121 0.24 -2.30 18.97
N VAL A 122 -0.44 -3.34 18.48
CA VAL A 122 -0.44 -4.68 19.08
C VAL A 122 0.80 -5.45 18.64
N SER A 123 1.03 -5.46 17.34
CA SER A 123 2.21 -6.07 16.70
C SER A 123 2.39 -5.53 15.27
N LEU A 124 3.56 -5.78 14.70
CA LEU A 124 3.90 -5.44 13.33
C LEU A 124 4.15 -6.71 12.53
N VAL A 125 3.41 -6.91 11.45
CA VAL A 125 3.66 -7.90 10.42
C VAL A 125 4.19 -7.14 9.20
N ALA A 126 5.42 -7.43 8.81
CA ALA A 126 6.11 -6.73 7.74
C ALA A 126 6.44 -7.70 6.60
N PHE A 127 5.84 -7.50 5.43
CA PHE A 127 6.03 -8.35 4.27
C PHE A 127 6.70 -7.59 3.13
N GLY A 128 7.85 -8.10 2.66
CA GLY A 128 8.59 -7.52 1.54
C GLY A 128 9.11 -6.11 1.81
N ILE A 129 9.43 -5.80 3.07
CA ILE A 129 9.95 -4.48 3.47
C ILE A 129 11.45 -4.37 3.23
N PHE A 130 11.92 -3.15 3.23
CA PHE A 130 13.34 -2.84 3.10
C PHE A 130 13.71 -1.68 4.05
N ALA A 131 14.88 -1.80 4.66
CA ALA A 131 15.40 -0.74 5.53
C ALA A 131 16.03 0.40 4.70
N LYS A 132 16.56 0.09 3.52
CA LYS A 132 17.23 1.04 2.63
C LYS A 132 17.03 0.64 1.17
N ARG A 133 16.75 1.61 0.31
CA ARG A 133 16.43 1.37 -1.11
C ARG A 133 17.58 1.69 -2.07
N ILE A 134 18.69 2.17 -1.56
CA ILE A 134 19.86 2.54 -2.35
C ILE A 134 21.07 1.81 -1.76
N TYR A 135 21.95 1.33 -2.64
CA TYR A 135 23.20 0.70 -2.27
C TYR A 135 23.98 1.54 -1.24
N ALA A 136 24.44 0.87 -0.23
CA ALA A 136 25.42 1.37 0.74
C ALA A 136 26.22 0.18 1.28
N LEU A 137 27.35 0.44 1.92
CA LEU A 137 28.18 -0.63 2.48
C LEU A 137 27.41 -1.53 3.46
N GLU A 138 26.52 -0.93 4.23
CA GLU A 138 25.63 -1.65 5.17
C GLU A 138 24.38 -2.25 4.50
N SER A 139 24.16 -1.99 3.21
CA SER A 139 23.03 -2.51 2.41
C SER A 139 23.47 -2.89 1.00
N PRO A 140 24.42 -3.83 0.88
CA PRO A 140 25.03 -4.18 -0.42
C PRO A 140 24.08 -4.88 -1.39
N TRP A 141 22.94 -5.37 -0.89
CA TRP A 141 21.86 -5.96 -1.69
C TRP A 141 20.91 -4.95 -2.33
N ALA A 142 20.96 -3.69 -1.90
CA ALA A 142 20.11 -2.66 -2.48
C ALA A 142 20.64 -2.22 -3.85
N PRO A 143 19.77 -1.83 -4.80
CA PRO A 143 20.19 -1.39 -6.10
C PRO A 143 21.04 -0.11 -6.02
N THR A 144 22.01 -0.02 -6.92
CA THR A 144 22.80 1.19 -7.12
C THR A 144 21.93 2.35 -7.62
N ASN A 145 22.43 3.59 -7.51
CA ASN A 145 21.74 4.75 -8.06
C ASN A 145 21.45 4.60 -9.58
N GLN A 146 22.39 4.00 -10.32
CA GLN A 146 22.22 3.80 -11.76
C GLN A 146 21.13 2.78 -12.08
N GLU A 147 21.07 1.66 -11.35
CA GLU A 147 20.01 0.67 -11.50
C GLU A 147 18.65 1.25 -11.12
N ARG A 148 18.60 2.04 -10.08
CA ARG A 148 17.40 2.74 -9.64
C ARG A 148 16.93 3.74 -10.71
N GLN A 149 17.83 4.53 -11.27
CA GLN A 149 17.49 5.49 -12.31
C GLN A 149 16.89 4.79 -13.54
N ARG A 150 17.44 3.66 -13.97
CA ARG A 150 16.87 2.87 -15.08
C ARG A 150 15.42 2.45 -14.81
N VAL A 151 15.10 2.08 -13.58
CA VAL A 151 13.72 1.74 -13.20
C VAL A 151 12.82 2.97 -13.27
N TYR A 152 13.29 4.12 -12.83
CA TYR A 152 12.53 5.37 -12.93
C TYR A 152 12.28 5.78 -14.37
N ASP A 153 13.32 5.74 -15.21
CA ASP A 153 13.21 6.04 -16.65
C ASP A 153 12.22 5.09 -17.33
N MET A 154 12.28 3.80 -17.01
CA MET A 154 11.32 2.81 -17.52
C MET A 154 9.89 3.15 -17.11
N ILE A 155 9.67 3.48 -15.83
CA ILE A 155 8.37 3.84 -15.32
C ILE A 155 7.88 5.14 -15.97
N GLU A 156 8.74 6.17 -16.05
CA GLU A 156 8.40 7.47 -16.64
C GLU A 156 7.98 7.34 -18.11
N ASN A 157 8.67 6.49 -18.86
CA ASN A 157 8.43 6.34 -20.30
C ASN A 157 7.27 5.36 -20.61
N ASN A 158 7.06 4.35 -19.77
CA ASN A 158 6.17 3.22 -20.14
C ASN A 158 4.95 3.08 -19.24
N TRP A 159 4.79 3.93 -18.23
CA TRP A 159 3.65 3.82 -17.34
C TRP A 159 2.35 4.04 -18.10
N GLY A 160 1.42 3.06 -17.98
CA GLY A 160 0.12 3.08 -18.64
C GLY A 160 0.13 2.81 -20.14
N SER A 161 1.29 2.62 -20.75
CA SER A 161 1.39 2.21 -22.17
C SER A 161 1.08 0.73 -22.39
N GLY A 162 1.02 -0.07 -21.33
CA GLY A 162 0.95 -1.53 -21.41
C GLY A 162 2.32 -2.19 -21.64
N GLU A 163 3.38 -1.41 -21.80
CA GLU A 163 4.75 -1.90 -22.06
C GLU A 163 5.57 -2.09 -20.77
N MET A 164 4.98 -1.79 -19.61
CA MET A 164 5.63 -2.11 -18.34
C MET A 164 5.74 -3.61 -18.15
N ASN A 165 6.96 -4.09 -17.89
CA ASN A 165 7.20 -5.49 -17.52
C ASN A 165 6.65 -5.80 -16.12
N LEU A 166 5.32 -5.85 -15.99
CA LEU A 166 4.63 -6.20 -14.75
C LEU A 166 4.75 -7.70 -14.43
N GLU A 167 5.14 -8.52 -15.40
CA GLU A 167 5.38 -9.96 -15.23
C GLU A 167 6.48 -10.21 -14.19
N SER A 168 7.44 -9.31 -14.07
CA SER A 168 8.50 -9.39 -13.06
C SER A 168 7.98 -9.27 -11.61
N LEU A 169 6.79 -8.70 -11.40
CA LEU A 169 6.16 -8.58 -10.08
C LEU A 169 5.48 -9.88 -9.64
N ALA A 170 5.03 -10.70 -10.60
CA ALA A 170 4.38 -11.97 -10.35
C ALA A 170 4.76 -13.01 -11.43
N PRO A 171 6.02 -13.50 -11.47
CA PRO A 171 6.49 -14.37 -12.55
C PRO A 171 5.68 -15.67 -12.70
N SER A 172 5.16 -16.21 -11.61
CA SER A 172 4.30 -17.42 -11.62
C SER A 172 2.92 -17.16 -12.25
N LYS A 173 2.52 -15.90 -12.44
CA LYS A 173 1.25 -15.47 -13.04
C LYS A 173 1.42 -14.80 -14.40
N ALA A 174 2.63 -14.78 -14.98
CA ALA A 174 2.92 -14.12 -16.25
C ALA A 174 2.03 -14.60 -17.41
N ASN A 175 1.62 -15.87 -17.39
CA ASN A 175 0.73 -16.46 -18.40
C ASN A 175 -0.77 -16.44 -18.03
N ASP A 176 -1.13 -15.92 -16.86
CA ASP A 176 -2.51 -15.76 -16.42
C ASP A 176 -3.04 -14.41 -16.90
N THR A 177 -3.71 -14.39 -18.05
CA THR A 177 -4.16 -13.15 -18.68
C THR A 177 -5.14 -12.37 -17.82
N VAL A 178 -6.01 -13.05 -17.07
CA VAL A 178 -6.99 -12.41 -16.17
C VAL A 178 -6.27 -11.69 -15.03
N PHE A 179 -5.28 -12.35 -14.42
CA PHE A 179 -4.46 -11.76 -13.38
C PHE A 179 -3.64 -10.58 -13.92
N MET A 180 -3.04 -10.72 -15.09
CA MET A 180 -2.23 -9.67 -15.69
C MET A 180 -3.05 -8.45 -16.10
N ASP A 181 -4.27 -8.63 -16.60
CA ASP A 181 -5.19 -7.55 -16.92
C ASP A 181 -5.65 -6.82 -15.64
N TRP A 182 -5.92 -7.55 -14.56
CA TRP A 182 -6.19 -6.95 -13.26
C TRP A 182 -4.98 -6.15 -12.75
N LEU A 183 -3.77 -6.70 -12.82
CA LEU A 183 -2.55 -6.03 -12.39
C LEU A 183 -2.30 -4.74 -13.18
N LYS A 184 -2.54 -4.76 -14.50
CA LYS A 184 -2.47 -3.58 -15.38
C LYS A 184 -3.54 -2.54 -15.02
N SER A 185 -4.76 -2.95 -14.71
CA SER A 185 -5.84 -2.03 -14.35
C SER A 185 -5.56 -1.26 -13.07
N GLY A 186 -4.93 -1.91 -12.08
CA GLY A 186 -4.46 -1.27 -10.85
C GLY A 186 -3.38 -0.22 -11.11
N SER A 187 -2.56 -0.42 -12.13
CA SER A 187 -1.51 0.51 -12.55
C SER A 187 -2.02 1.69 -13.38
N GLY A 188 -3.22 1.60 -13.98
CA GLY A 188 -3.78 2.63 -14.87
C GLY A 188 -4.22 3.95 -14.21
N ASN A 189 -4.19 4.09 -12.90
CA ASN A 189 -4.49 5.33 -12.19
C ASN A 189 -3.25 6.27 -12.07
N LEU A 190 -2.78 6.70 -13.15
CA LEU A 190 -1.42 6.97 -13.59
C LEU A 190 -0.75 8.27 -13.21
N MET A 191 -1.46 9.36 -13.12
CA MET A 191 -0.83 10.69 -13.00
C MET A 191 -0.10 10.91 -11.67
N GLN A 192 -0.35 10.06 -10.68
CA GLN A 192 0.19 10.22 -9.32
C GLN A 192 1.30 9.24 -8.97
N VAL A 193 1.46 8.20 -9.75
CA VAL A 193 2.50 7.19 -9.52
C VAL A 193 3.90 7.79 -9.69
N MET A 194 4.06 8.71 -10.65
CA MET A 194 5.31 9.45 -10.81
C MET A 194 5.67 10.24 -9.55
N ALA A 195 4.65 10.80 -8.91
CA ALA A 195 4.81 11.49 -7.65
C ALA A 195 5.29 10.51 -6.55
N ILE A 196 4.64 9.35 -6.43
CA ILE A 196 4.96 8.33 -5.42
C ILE A 196 6.34 7.70 -5.63
N ILE A 197 6.78 7.52 -6.87
CA ILE A 197 8.10 6.94 -7.18
C ILE A 197 9.22 7.86 -6.71
N LYS A 198 9.11 9.16 -6.95
CA LYS A 198 10.06 10.15 -6.44
C LYS A 198 10.12 10.22 -4.92
N MET A 199 9.03 9.84 -4.23
CA MET A 199 8.96 9.77 -2.76
C MET A 199 9.66 8.57 -2.15
N CYS A 200 9.92 7.55 -2.93
CA CYS A 200 10.61 6.37 -2.47
C CYS A 200 12.15 6.53 -2.57
N ILE A 201 12.65 7.72 -2.93
CA ILE A 201 14.05 8.10 -2.91
C ILE A 201 14.40 8.73 -1.58
#